data_7445fd96579551700b769f7f420f92bb
#
_entry.id   7445fd96579551700b769f7f420f92bb
#
_cell.length_a   1.000
_cell.length_b   1.000
_cell.length_c   1.000
_cell.angle_alpha   90.00
_cell.angle_beta   90.00
_cell.angle_gamma   90.00
#
_symmetry.space_group_name_H-M   'P 1'
#
loop_
_entity.id
_entity.type
_entity.pdbx_description
1 polymer ?
#
loop_
_entity_poly.entity_id
_entity_poly.type
_entity_poly.pdbx_seq_one_letter_code
_entity_poly.pdbx_strand_id
1 'polypeptide(L)'
;FLELKENFDSLQDYSKSKDKYSFIATRRNALDKIGGLEEYFLPKEFPYSIPQEFDNLPRLLGRAKVNIKTSKGDMQAIVDGFNAPLTAGAFIDLSSKNFYKDLPINRAEEFFVLQTGDPIGEEIGYINPDTNMERHVPLEIRIPSEDKTFYNETFEDLGFYTETPTLPFATLGTLGWSHSNTAIDDGSSQFFFFLY
;
A
#
# COMPACT_ATOMS: atom_id res chain seq x y z
N PHE A 1 -16.44 20.03 2.80
CA PHE A 1 -17.69 19.32 3.11
C PHE A 1 -18.78 19.59 2.08
N LEU A 2 -19.03 20.86 1.65
CA LEU A 2 -20.05 21.19 0.65
C LEU A 2 -19.82 20.45 -0.67
N GLU A 3 -18.60 20.52 -1.20
CA GLU A 3 -18.22 19.84 -2.45
C GLU A 3 -18.32 18.30 -2.35
N LEU A 4 -18.07 17.73 -1.17
CA LEU A 4 -18.22 16.28 -0.96
C LEU A 4 -19.69 15.87 -1.00
N LYS A 5 -20.57 16.70 -0.45
CA LYS A 5 -22.01 16.51 -0.53
C LYS A 5 -22.50 16.60 -1.98
N GLU A 6 -22.04 17.62 -2.74
CA GLU A 6 -22.35 17.75 -4.16
C GLU A 6 -21.90 16.54 -4.98
N ASN A 7 -20.70 16.01 -4.69
CA ASN A 7 -20.23 14.77 -5.32
C ASN A 7 -21.16 13.60 -5.00
N PHE A 8 -21.60 13.48 -3.75
CA PHE A 8 -22.49 12.39 -3.34
C PHE A 8 -23.86 12.47 -4.03
N ASP A 9 -24.44 13.65 -4.12
CA ASP A 9 -25.71 13.89 -4.84
C ASP A 9 -25.55 13.55 -6.33
N SER A 10 -24.44 13.99 -6.95
CA SER A 10 -24.12 13.68 -8.34
C SER A 10 -23.94 12.19 -8.59
N LEU A 11 -23.30 11.45 -7.67
CA LEU A 11 -23.14 10.00 -7.77
C LEU A 11 -24.48 9.27 -7.79
N GLN A 12 -25.44 9.73 -6.98
CA GLN A 12 -26.80 9.15 -6.99
C GLN A 12 -27.49 9.36 -8.34
N ASP A 13 -27.35 10.55 -8.92
CA ASP A 13 -27.97 10.88 -10.21
C ASP A 13 -27.31 10.13 -11.37
N TYR A 14 -25.98 10.02 -11.41
CA TYR A 14 -25.27 9.22 -12.40
C TYR A 14 -25.56 7.72 -12.29
N SER A 15 -25.76 7.22 -11.06
CA SER A 15 -26.21 5.85 -10.85
C SER A 15 -27.60 5.59 -11.44
N LYS A 16 -28.57 6.51 -11.21
CA LYS A 16 -29.93 6.42 -11.76
C LYS A 16 -29.94 6.52 -13.28
N SER A 17 -29.14 7.43 -13.84
CA SER A 17 -29.02 7.63 -15.30
C SER A 17 -28.15 6.60 -16.00
N LYS A 18 -27.47 5.70 -15.25
CA LYS A 18 -26.50 4.71 -15.75
C LYS A 18 -25.32 5.33 -16.49
N ASP A 19 -24.97 6.58 -16.17
CA ASP A 19 -23.79 7.25 -16.70
C ASP A 19 -22.53 6.77 -15.97
N LYS A 20 -21.96 5.65 -16.45
CA LYS A 20 -20.81 4.99 -15.87
C LYS A 20 -19.56 5.89 -15.83
N TYR A 21 -19.32 6.69 -16.88
CA TYR A 21 -18.12 7.50 -16.97
C TYR A 21 -18.11 8.64 -15.95
N SER A 22 -19.21 9.39 -15.89
CA SER A 22 -19.38 10.46 -14.91
C SER A 22 -19.40 9.93 -13.49
N PHE A 23 -20.00 8.76 -13.25
CA PHE A 23 -20.00 8.09 -11.96
C PHE A 23 -18.57 7.79 -11.50
N ILE A 24 -17.73 7.14 -12.34
CA ILE A 24 -16.35 6.78 -12.00
C ILE A 24 -15.50 8.03 -11.74
N ALA A 25 -15.62 9.06 -12.58
CA ALA A 25 -14.89 10.31 -12.42
C ALA A 25 -15.25 11.03 -11.11
N THR A 26 -16.55 11.13 -10.80
CA THR A 26 -17.04 11.79 -9.58
C THR A 26 -16.67 10.99 -8.33
N ARG A 27 -16.75 9.64 -8.39
CA ARG A 27 -16.28 8.77 -7.29
C ARG A 27 -14.80 9.00 -6.98
N ARG A 28 -13.95 9.05 -8.01
CA ARG A 28 -12.52 9.34 -7.83
C ARG A 28 -12.32 10.69 -7.13
N ASN A 29 -12.97 11.74 -7.63
CA ASN A 29 -12.88 13.07 -7.02
C ASN A 29 -13.34 13.08 -5.55
N ALA A 30 -14.43 12.38 -5.23
CA ALA A 30 -14.91 12.25 -3.86
C ALA A 30 -13.89 11.53 -2.95
N LEU A 31 -13.29 10.44 -3.42
CA LEU A 31 -12.27 9.70 -2.67
C LEU A 31 -11.00 10.54 -2.46
N ASP A 32 -10.54 11.28 -3.46
CA ASP A 32 -9.40 12.20 -3.33
C ASP A 32 -9.65 13.27 -2.25
N LYS A 33 -10.87 13.79 -2.19
CA LYS A 33 -11.27 14.77 -1.15
C LYS A 33 -11.34 14.14 0.24
N ILE A 34 -11.84 12.91 0.35
CA ILE A 34 -11.85 12.17 1.62
C ILE A 34 -10.42 11.94 2.10
N GLY A 35 -9.53 11.46 1.23
CA GLY A 35 -8.12 11.28 1.56
C GLY A 35 -7.43 12.58 2.00
N GLY A 36 -7.77 13.71 1.37
CA GLY A 36 -7.29 15.03 1.80
C GLY A 36 -7.82 15.45 3.17
N LEU A 37 -9.05 15.06 3.53
CA LEU A 37 -9.59 15.32 4.88
C LEU A 37 -8.95 14.44 5.95
N GLU A 38 -8.68 13.19 5.64
CA GLU A 38 -7.99 12.26 6.56
C GLU A 38 -6.63 12.81 7.01
N GLU A 39 -5.90 13.53 6.14
CA GLU A 39 -4.61 14.13 6.48
C GLU A 39 -4.70 15.09 7.68
N TYR A 40 -5.83 15.76 7.89
CA TYR A 40 -6.04 16.65 9.06
C TYR A 40 -6.21 15.91 10.38
N PHE A 41 -6.55 14.63 10.34
CA PHE A 41 -6.76 13.79 11.52
C PHE A 41 -5.55 12.93 11.85
N LEU A 42 -4.51 12.97 11.00
CA LEU A 42 -3.29 12.23 11.28
C LEU A 42 -2.54 12.82 12.50
N PRO A 43 -1.95 11.97 13.34
CA PRO A 43 -1.10 12.45 14.40
C PRO A 43 0.11 13.21 13.84
N LYS A 44 0.59 14.22 14.54
CA LYS A 44 1.78 14.99 14.12
C LYS A 44 3.07 14.20 14.26
N GLU A 45 3.08 13.26 15.20
CA GLU A 45 4.21 12.38 15.48
C GLU A 45 3.76 10.93 15.33
N PHE A 46 4.71 10.08 14.98
CA PHE A 46 4.44 8.65 14.86
C PHE A 46 4.10 8.07 16.24
N PRO A 47 2.89 7.52 16.45
CA PRO A 47 2.40 7.21 17.80
C PRO A 47 2.75 5.79 18.28
N TYR A 48 3.38 4.96 17.44
CA TYR A 48 3.60 3.54 17.74
C TYR A 48 5.08 3.23 17.96
N SER A 49 5.37 2.14 18.67
CA SER A 49 6.71 1.59 18.79
C SER A 49 6.99 0.57 17.71
N ILE A 50 8.21 0.59 17.16
CA ILE A 50 8.70 -0.44 16.25
C ILE A 50 9.72 -1.28 17.04
N PRO A 51 9.66 -2.62 16.99
CA PRO A 51 10.62 -3.48 17.69
C PRO A 51 12.06 -3.22 17.25
N GLN A 52 13.01 -3.29 18.21
CA GLN A 52 14.42 -3.01 17.96
C GLN A 52 15.09 -3.98 16.98
N GLU A 53 14.57 -5.20 16.87
CA GLU A 53 15.05 -6.20 15.91
C GLU A 53 14.94 -5.73 14.45
N PHE A 54 14.10 -4.73 14.17
CA PHE A 54 13.92 -4.12 12.84
C PHE A 54 14.63 -2.76 12.68
N ASP A 55 15.57 -2.42 13.58
CA ASP A 55 16.27 -1.12 13.52
C ASP A 55 17.11 -0.94 12.24
N ASN A 56 17.50 -2.03 11.60
CA ASN A 56 18.23 -2.05 10.34
C ASN A 56 17.34 -1.82 9.09
N LEU A 57 16.00 -1.82 9.24
CA LEU A 57 15.08 -1.61 8.13
C LEU A 57 14.73 -0.12 7.97
N PRO A 58 14.54 0.33 6.72
CA PRO A 58 14.06 1.69 6.46
C PRO A 58 12.64 1.87 6.99
N ARG A 59 12.31 3.09 7.42
CA ARG A 59 11.02 3.44 8.04
C ARG A 59 10.43 4.67 7.40
N LEU A 60 9.13 4.65 7.18
CA LEU A 60 8.33 5.84 6.89
C LEU A 60 7.42 6.12 8.10
N LEU A 61 7.69 7.19 8.84
CA LEU A 61 6.94 7.55 10.05
C LEU A 61 5.84 8.59 9.75
N GLY A 62 5.16 8.42 8.63
CA GLY A 62 4.16 9.34 8.12
C GLY A 62 3.56 8.85 6.82
N ARG A 63 2.99 9.76 6.01
CA ARG A 63 2.49 9.46 4.65
C ARG A 63 3.39 10.06 3.59
N ALA A 64 3.52 9.36 2.46
CA ALA A 64 4.20 9.85 1.27
C ALA A 64 3.32 9.71 0.03
N LYS A 65 3.41 10.70 -0.88
CA LYS A 65 2.80 10.61 -2.21
C LYS A 65 3.87 10.16 -3.21
N VAL A 66 3.59 9.10 -3.92
CA VAL A 66 4.48 8.51 -4.93
C VAL A 66 3.84 8.61 -6.31
N ASN A 67 4.53 9.22 -7.26
CA ASN A 67 4.11 9.25 -8.65
C ASN A 67 4.77 8.09 -9.40
N ILE A 68 3.96 7.19 -9.91
CA ILE A 68 4.38 5.99 -10.64
C ILE A 68 4.14 6.23 -12.13
N LYS A 69 5.22 6.38 -12.90
CA LYS A 69 5.15 6.58 -14.34
C LYS A 69 5.29 5.25 -15.06
N THR A 70 4.35 4.95 -15.94
CA THR A 70 4.38 3.72 -16.75
C THR A 70 4.25 4.04 -18.22
N SER A 71 4.58 3.09 -19.08
CA SER A 71 4.37 3.19 -20.54
C SER A 71 2.89 3.31 -20.95
N LYS A 72 1.96 3.07 -20.03
CA LYS A 72 0.51 3.10 -20.27
C LYS A 72 -0.21 4.26 -19.58
N GLY A 73 0.50 5.04 -18.79
CA GLY A 73 -0.04 6.19 -18.08
C GLY A 73 0.57 6.35 -16.69
N ASP A 74 0.28 7.48 -16.08
CA ASP A 74 0.78 7.84 -14.76
C ASP A 74 -0.26 7.51 -13.69
N MET A 75 0.22 7.04 -12.56
CA MET A 75 -0.57 6.75 -11.36
C MET A 75 0.02 7.51 -10.17
N GLN A 76 -0.80 7.77 -9.16
CA GLN A 76 -0.35 8.30 -7.89
C GLN A 76 -0.80 7.35 -6.77
N ALA A 77 0.13 7.01 -5.88
CA ALA A 77 -0.13 6.23 -4.69
C ALA A 77 0.12 7.07 -3.43
N ILE A 78 -0.71 6.86 -2.42
CA ILE A 78 -0.45 7.34 -1.06
C ILE A 78 0.07 6.14 -0.27
N VAL A 79 1.30 6.27 0.23
CA VAL A 79 1.97 5.23 1.02
C VAL A 79 1.84 5.60 2.49
N ASP A 80 1.22 4.73 3.27
CA ASP A 80 0.86 4.97 4.67
C ASP A 80 1.83 4.29 5.64
N GLY A 81 2.81 5.05 6.11
CA GLY A 81 3.76 4.59 7.13
C GLY A 81 3.23 4.69 8.57
N PHE A 82 2.06 5.28 8.81
CA PHE A 82 1.46 5.21 10.15
C PHE A 82 0.97 3.79 10.47
N ASN A 83 0.44 3.10 9.48
CA ASN A 83 -0.13 1.77 9.66
C ASN A 83 0.80 0.63 9.26
N ALA A 84 1.81 0.91 8.41
CA ALA A 84 2.82 -0.07 7.97
C ALA A 84 4.18 0.61 7.79
N PRO A 85 4.86 1.02 8.87
CA PRO A 85 6.07 1.85 8.81
C PRO A 85 7.25 1.19 8.10
N LEU A 86 7.48 -0.12 8.26
CA LEU A 86 8.59 -0.84 7.65
C LEU A 86 8.31 -1.14 6.17
N THR A 87 7.12 -1.62 5.86
CA THR A 87 6.67 -1.89 4.49
C THR A 87 6.68 -0.61 3.65
N ALA A 88 6.08 0.46 4.18
CA ALA A 88 6.08 1.78 3.55
C ALA A 88 7.51 2.32 3.41
N GLY A 89 8.33 2.17 4.44
CA GLY A 89 9.73 2.59 4.44
C GLY A 89 10.55 1.86 3.39
N ALA A 90 10.40 0.55 3.27
CA ALA A 90 11.07 -0.27 2.27
C ALA A 90 10.71 0.17 0.84
N PHE A 91 9.42 0.41 0.57
CA PHE A 91 8.96 0.89 -0.73
C PHE A 91 9.52 2.27 -1.07
N ILE A 92 9.51 3.22 -0.14
CA ILE A 92 10.06 4.57 -0.36
C ILE A 92 11.58 4.55 -0.53
N ASP A 93 12.29 3.73 0.25
CA ASP A 93 13.74 3.57 0.12
C ASP A 93 14.12 3.07 -1.28
N LEU A 94 13.48 2.01 -1.77
CA LEU A 94 13.70 1.48 -3.12
C LEU A 94 13.30 2.46 -4.21
N SER A 95 12.20 3.18 -4.02
CA SER A 95 11.79 4.25 -4.94
C SER A 95 12.82 5.35 -5.03
N SER A 96 13.39 5.78 -3.90
CA SER A 96 14.44 6.81 -3.82
C SER A 96 15.76 6.37 -4.45
N LYS A 97 16.05 5.08 -4.41
CA LYS A 97 17.22 4.45 -5.06
C LYS A 97 17.03 4.19 -6.56
N ASN A 98 15.88 4.58 -7.13
CA ASN A 98 15.49 4.26 -8.51
C ASN A 98 15.49 2.74 -8.81
N PHE A 99 15.29 1.90 -7.81
CA PHE A 99 15.27 0.45 -7.98
C PHE A 99 14.18 -0.01 -8.94
N TYR A 100 13.01 0.63 -8.88
CA TYR A 100 11.86 0.29 -9.73
C TYR A 100 11.92 0.85 -11.16
N LYS A 101 12.99 1.60 -11.48
CA LYS A 101 13.12 2.19 -12.80
C LYS A 101 13.24 1.10 -13.87
N ASP A 102 12.41 1.23 -14.91
CA ASP A 102 12.38 0.36 -16.09
C ASP A 102 12.07 -1.12 -15.79
N LEU A 103 11.55 -1.44 -14.59
CA LEU A 103 11.10 -2.79 -14.27
C LEU A 103 9.79 -3.11 -15.00
N PRO A 104 9.64 -4.35 -15.49
CA PRO A 104 8.42 -4.80 -16.12
C PRO A 104 7.32 -5.06 -15.08
N ILE A 105 6.06 -5.01 -15.54
CA ILE A 105 4.96 -5.67 -14.85
C ILE A 105 5.06 -7.15 -15.18
N ASN A 106 5.43 -7.95 -14.20
CA ASN A 106 5.73 -9.38 -14.38
C ASN A 106 4.52 -10.31 -14.15
N ARG A 107 3.45 -9.80 -13.52
CA ARG A 107 2.20 -10.53 -13.32
C ARG A 107 1.01 -9.60 -13.51
N ALA A 108 0.06 -10.01 -14.34
CA ALA A 108 -1.19 -9.31 -14.58
C ALA A 108 -2.33 -10.34 -14.66
N GLU A 109 -3.16 -10.38 -13.64
CA GLU A 109 -4.35 -11.24 -13.58
C GLU A 109 -5.58 -10.36 -13.47
N GLU A 110 -6.48 -10.48 -14.44
CA GLU A 110 -7.71 -9.71 -14.51
C GLU A 110 -8.58 -9.97 -13.26
N PHE A 111 -9.12 -8.91 -12.68
CA PHE A 111 -9.90 -8.94 -11.43
C PHE A 111 -9.15 -9.48 -10.21
N PHE A 112 -7.82 -9.51 -10.25
CA PHE A 112 -7.03 -9.94 -9.11
C PHE A 112 -5.88 -8.97 -8.81
N VAL A 113 -4.73 -9.08 -9.53
CA VAL A 113 -3.55 -8.26 -9.25
C VAL A 113 -2.80 -7.81 -10.49
N LEU A 114 -2.13 -6.66 -10.36
CA LEU A 114 -1.07 -6.19 -11.25
C LEU A 114 0.20 -6.07 -10.40
N GLN A 115 1.18 -6.95 -10.60
CA GLN A 115 2.38 -7.07 -9.77
C GLN A 115 3.64 -6.70 -10.55
N THR A 116 4.58 -6.07 -9.84
CA THR A 116 5.89 -5.63 -10.34
C THR A 116 6.91 -5.59 -9.19
N GLY A 117 8.12 -5.12 -9.45
CA GLY A 117 9.16 -4.97 -8.44
C GLY A 117 10.10 -6.16 -8.36
N ASP A 118 9.98 -7.11 -9.29
CA ASP A 118 10.93 -8.20 -9.47
C ASP A 118 12.14 -7.68 -10.25
N PRO A 119 13.37 -7.74 -9.73
CA PRO A 119 14.55 -7.27 -10.43
C PRO A 119 14.82 -8.08 -11.70
N ILE A 120 15.52 -7.47 -12.65
CA ILE A 120 15.94 -8.18 -13.86
C ILE A 120 17.18 -8.98 -13.52
N GLY A 121 17.08 -10.32 -13.56
CA GLY A 121 18.18 -11.22 -13.22
C GLY A 121 17.71 -12.52 -12.61
N GLU A 122 18.55 -13.13 -11.81
CA GLU A 122 18.27 -14.36 -11.07
C GLU A 122 17.72 -14.07 -9.67
N GLU A 123 17.95 -12.88 -9.15
CA GLU A 123 17.44 -12.44 -7.85
C GLU A 123 15.93 -12.22 -7.91
N ILE A 124 15.23 -12.59 -6.85
CA ILE A 124 13.76 -12.43 -6.74
C ILE A 124 13.39 -11.15 -5.99
N GLY A 125 14.33 -10.59 -5.23
CA GLY A 125 14.14 -9.44 -4.36
C GLY A 125 15.29 -8.44 -4.39
N TYR A 126 15.28 -7.49 -3.47
CA TYR A 126 16.33 -6.50 -3.34
C TYR A 126 17.52 -7.04 -2.55
N ILE A 127 18.67 -7.15 -3.20
CA ILE A 127 19.94 -7.44 -2.55
C ILE A 127 20.57 -6.13 -2.05
N ASN A 128 20.82 -6.06 -0.75
CA ASN A 128 21.47 -4.91 -0.15
C ASN A 128 22.98 -4.90 -0.58
N PRO A 129 23.45 -3.86 -1.27
CA PRO A 129 24.83 -3.83 -1.78
C PRO A 129 25.89 -3.79 -0.69
N ASP A 130 25.56 -3.32 0.52
CA ASP A 130 26.51 -3.22 1.62
C ASP A 130 26.72 -4.56 2.34
N THR A 131 25.69 -5.40 2.38
CA THR A 131 25.72 -6.69 3.09
C THR A 131 25.75 -7.90 2.15
N ASN A 132 25.44 -7.69 0.87
CA ASN A 132 25.23 -8.73 -0.14
C ASN A 132 24.18 -9.78 0.27
N MET A 133 23.20 -9.36 1.07
CA MET A 133 22.07 -10.18 1.50
C MET A 133 20.77 -9.60 0.99
N GLU A 134 19.80 -10.46 0.73
CA GLU A 134 18.45 -10.05 0.43
C GLU A 134 17.84 -9.34 1.65
N ARG A 135 17.14 -8.23 1.40
CA ARG A 135 16.40 -7.52 2.45
C ARG A 135 15.02 -8.12 2.58
N HIS A 136 14.69 -8.59 3.75
CA HIS A 136 13.35 -9.05 4.09
C HIS A 136 12.63 -8.02 4.96
N VAL A 137 11.36 -7.84 4.69
CA VAL A 137 10.46 -6.95 5.43
C VAL A 137 9.42 -7.82 6.10
N PRO A 138 9.21 -7.69 7.42
CA PRO A 138 8.24 -8.50 8.14
C PRO A 138 6.82 -8.22 7.68
N LEU A 139 5.92 -9.18 7.87
CA LEU A 139 4.50 -8.93 7.81
C LEU A 139 4.13 -7.89 8.89
N GLU A 140 3.47 -6.81 8.49
CA GLU A 140 2.97 -5.77 9.38
C GLU A 140 1.45 -5.74 9.31
N ILE A 141 0.78 -5.92 10.44
CA ILE A 141 -0.68 -5.81 10.55
C ILE A 141 -1.05 -4.82 11.63
N ARG A 142 -1.83 -3.80 11.25
CA ARG A 142 -2.48 -2.88 12.17
C ARG A 142 -3.97 -3.16 12.22
N ILE A 143 -4.51 -3.27 13.43
CA ILE A 143 -5.94 -3.49 13.69
C ILE A 143 -6.48 -2.27 14.43
N PRO A 144 -7.64 -1.69 14.03
CA PRO A 144 -8.16 -0.47 14.65
C PRO A 144 -8.48 -0.59 16.14
N SER A 145 -8.82 -1.80 16.61
CA SER A 145 -9.14 -2.09 18.02
C SER A 145 -7.91 -2.23 18.91
N GLU A 146 -6.68 -2.25 18.35
CA GLU A 146 -5.45 -2.49 19.07
C GLU A 146 -4.52 -1.27 19.07
N ASP A 147 -3.79 -1.06 20.15
CA ASP A 147 -2.87 0.07 20.32
C ASP A 147 -1.46 -0.18 19.76
N LYS A 148 -1.24 -1.35 19.15
CA LYS A 148 0.07 -1.76 18.59
C LYS A 148 -0.07 -2.28 17.17
N THR A 149 1.06 -2.30 16.46
CA THR A 149 1.22 -3.04 15.22
C THR A 149 1.75 -4.43 15.54
N PHE A 150 1.22 -5.44 14.86
CA PHE A 150 1.69 -6.82 14.94
C PHE A 150 2.70 -7.07 13.84
N TYR A 151 3.77 -7.78 14.18
CA TYR A 151 4.86 -8.11 13.27
C TYR A 151 5.07 -9.63 13.23
N ASN A 152 5.14 -10.19 12.03
CA ASN A 152 5.33 -11.63 11.79
C ASN A 152 4.30 -12.54 12.47
N GLU A 153 3.10 -12.04 12.67
CA GLU A 153 1.97 -12.78 13.23
C GLU A 153 0.77 -12.62 12.29
N THR A 154 0.15 -13.73 11.93
CA THR A 154 -1.09 -13.71 11.12
C THR A 154 -2.33 -13.47 12.00
N PHE A 155 -3.46 -13.16 11.38
CA PHE A 155 -4.73 -13.09 12.13
C PHE A 155 -5.09 -14.43 12.80
N GLU A 156 -4.71 -15.54 12.18
CA GLU A 156 -4.91 -16.87 12.72
C GLU A 156 -4.07 -17.11 13.97
N ASP A 157 -2.80 -16.73 13.95
CA ASP A 157 -1.89 -16.81 15.11
C ASP A 157 -2.39 -15.97 16.29
N LEU A 158 -2.95 -14.80 15.99
CA LEU A 158 -3.48 -13.86 16.97
C LEU A 158 -4.90 -14.21 17.47
N GLY A 159 -5.59 -15.14 16.81
CA GLY A 159 -6.98 -15.48 17.11
C GLY A 159 -7.99 -14.42 16.67
N PHE A 160 -7.62 -13.51 15.78
CA PHE A 160 -8.46 -12.41 15.27
C PHE A 160 -9.26 -12.81 14.02
N TYR A 161 -10.06 -13.83 14.11
CA TYR A 161 -10.80 -14.41 12.97
C TYR A 161 -11.87 -13.49 12.36
N THR A 162 -12.32 -12.48 13.09
CA THR A 162 -13.40 -11.56 12.65
C THR A 162 -12.92 -10.12 12.48
N GLU A 163 -11.67 -9.85 12.80
CA GLU A 163 -11.11 -8.50 12.70
C GLU A 163 -10.77 -8.14 11.25
N THR A 164 -10.75 -6.85 10.99
CA THR A 164 -10.34 -6.31 9.68
C THR A 164 -9.10 -5.44 9.88
N PRO A 165 -8.05 -5.60 9.07
CA PRO A 165 -6.88 -4.76 9.16
C PRO A 165 -7.22 -3.30 8.81
N THR A 166 -6.47 -2.34 9.34
CA THR A 166 -6.64 -0.91 9.05
C THR A 166 -6.44 -0.61 7.54
N LEU A 167 -5.58 -1.38 6.88
CA LEU A 167 -5.35 -1.29 5.42
C LEU A 167 -5.81 -2.59 4.73
N PRO A 168 -7.12 -2.79 4.54
CA PRO A 168 -7.65 -4.00 3.89
C PRO A 168 -7.49 -3.94 2.38
N PHE A 169 -7.38 -5.11 1.72
CA PHE A 169 -7.48 -5.23 0.26
C PHE A 169 -8.95 -5.20 -0.20
N ALA A 170 -9.64 -4.11 0.11
CA ALA A 170 -11.08 -3.96 -0.13
C ALA A 170 -11.42 -2.91 -1.20
N THR A 171 -10.43 -2.31 -1.83
CA THR A 171 -10.64 -1.23 -2.81
C THR A 171 -9.73 -1.42 -4.01
N LEU A 172 -10.29 -1.25 -5.21
CA LEU A 172 -9.54 -1.23 -6.47
C LEU A 172 -8.38 -0.24 -6.38
N GLY A 173 -7.17 -0.73 -6.67
CA GLY A 173 -5.95 0.06 -6.66
C GLY A 173 -5.23 0.09 -5.30
N THR A 174 -5.71 -0.66 -4.30
CA THR A 174 -4.94 -0.84 -3.06
C THR A 174 -3.56 -1.40 -3.37
N LEU A 175 -2.53 -0.76 -2.83
CA LEU A 175 -1.14 -1.16 -3.00
C LEU A 175 -0.75 -2.14 -1.88
N GLY A 176 -0.24 -3.30 -2.25
CA GLY A 176 0.20 -4.33 -1.31
C GLY A 176 1.64 -4.76 -1.55
N TRP A 177 2.35 -5.10 -0.47
CA TRP A 177 3.66 -5.70 -0.52
C TRP A 177 3.54 -7.21 -0.71
N SER A 178 4.37 -7.77 -1.58
CA SER A 178 4.32 -9.19 -1.89
C SER A 178 5.34 -9.97 -1.07
N HIS A 179 4.94 -11.14 -0.61
CA HIS A 179 5.78 -12.15 0.01
C HIS A 179 5.55 -13.51 -0.65
N SER A 180 6.37 -14.51 -0.36
CA SER A 180 6.19 -15.85 -0.90
C SER A 180 4.98 -16.57 -0.27
N ASN A 181 4.59 -17.70 -0.85
CA ASN A 181 3.53 -18.53 -0.29
C ASN A 181 3.99 -19.37 0.93
N THR A 182 5.30 -19.37 1.20
CA THR A 182 5.92 -20.25 2.21
C THR A 182 6.40 -19.50 3.44
N ALA A 183 6.51 -18.17 3.36
CA ALA A 183 6.93 -17.32 4.45
C ALA A 183 6.13 -16.00 4.45
N ILE A 184 5.88 -15.47 5.62
CA ILE A 184 5.13 -14.20 5.80
C ILE A 184 6.06 -13.01 6.00
N ASP A 185 7.35 -13.25 6.17
CA ASP A 185 8.39 -12.30 6.54
C ASP A 185 9.52 -12.18 5.50
N ASP A 186 9.28 -12.68 4.28
CA ASP A 186 10.24 -12.66 3.17
C ASP A 186 9.92 -11.64 2.07
N GLY A 187 9.00 -10.72 2.30
CA GLY A 187 8.72 -9.64 1.38
C GLY A 187 9.94 -8.75 1.17
N SER A 188 10.42 -8.59 -0.07
CA SER A 188 11.71 -7.94 -0.35
C SER A 188 11.58 -6.66 -1.18
N SER A 189 11.05 -6.74 -2.40
CA SER A 189 10.92 -5.59 -3.31
C SER A 189 9.63 -5.58 -4.13
N GLN A 190 8.98 -6.73 -4.26
CA GLN A 190 7.81 -6.86 -5.11
C GLN A 190 6.57 -6.27 -4.45
N PHE A 191 5.73 -5.64 -5.26
CA PHE A 191 4.46 -5.09 -4.83
C PHE A 191 3.40 -5.27 -5.91
N PHE A 192 2.14 -5.16 -5.53
CA PHE A 192 1.02 -5.33 -6.44
C PHE A 192 -0.06 -4.28 -6.22
N PHE A 193 -0.82 -4.02 -7.27
CA PHE A 193 -2.09 -3.30 -7.22
C PHE A 193 -3.23 -4.31 -7.21
N PHE A 194 -4.12 -4.17 -6.26
CA PHE A 194 -5.32 -4.98 -6.16
C PHE A 194 -6.38 -4.50 -7.16
N LEU A 195 -6.92 -5.40 -7.98
CA LEU A 195 -7.79 -5.07 -9.11
C LEU A 195 -9.26 -5.47 -8.91
N TYR A 196 -9.64 -5.85 -7.71
CA TYR A 196 -11.00 -6.30 -7.42
C TYR A 196 -11.79 -5.26 -6.61
#